data_10c08cd7192d265524bb5194e84b95e3
#
_entry.id   10c08cd7192d265524bb5194e84b95e3
#
_cell.length_a   1.000
_cell.length_b   1.000
_cell.length_c   1.000
_cell.angle_alpha   90.00
_cell.angle_beta   90.00
_cell.angle_gamma   90.00
#
_symmetry.space_group_name_H-M   'P 1'
#
loop_
_entity.id
_entity.type
_entity.pdbx_description
1 polymer ?
#
loop_
_entity_poly.entity_id
_entity_poly.type
_entity_poly.pdbx_seq_one_letter_code
_entity_poly.pdbx_strand_id
1 'polypeptide(L)'
;QNAVPTTSVAFQATISTGNPSKSSGQTVKPANQEMWDNGYGGNYNTSNYRFTAPVAGMYQFSNTHSVYSSPNGMWAGIKVNGSTLYVGTKINDNVGSGDHNMTCYVTTQLEKGDYVEAIDYTGNSQTYSSGASWNRFEGSLIAAYK
;
A
#
# COMPACT_ATOMS: atom_id res chain seq x y z
N GLN A 1 -38.19 4.61 4.22
CA GLN A 1 -37.11 5.15 4.70
C GLN A 1 -35.75 4.99 4.12
N ASN A 2 -35.00 5.87 4.08
CA ASN A 2 -33.91 6.13 3.16
C ASN A 2 -32.58 5.77 3.77
N ALA A 3 -32.03 4.65 3.36
CA ALA A 3 -30.60 4.48 3.47
C ALA A 3 -29.95 5.63 2.69
N VAL A 4 -29.28 6.53 3.37
CA VAL A 4 -28.38 7.48 2.72
C VAL A 4 -27.29 6.64 2.05
N PRO A 5 -27.11 6.73 0.73
CA PRO A 5 -25.97 6.10 0.11
C PRO A 5 -24.75 6.78 0.69
N THR A 6 -24.10 6.14 1.61
CA THR A 6 -22.75 6.53 1.98
C THR A 6 -21.89 6.22 0.78
N THR A 7 -21.38 7.22 0.12
CA THR A 7 -20.39 7.03 -0.92
C THR A 7 -19.16 6.45 -0.24
N SER A 8 -19.01 5.14 -0.34
CA SER A 8 -17.84 4.46 0.19
C SER A 8 -16.67 4.74 -0.72
N VAL A 9 -15.52 5.09 -0.13
CA VAL A 9 -14.24 5.18 -0.82
C VAL A 9 -13.41 4.00 -0.37
N ALA A 10 -13.01 3.16 -1.29
CA ALA A 10 -12.14 2.04 -0.98
C ALA A 10 -11.42 1.56 -2.25
N PHE A 11 -10.20 1.07 -2.12
CA PHE A 11 -9.44 0.50 -3.22
C PHE A 11 -8.58 -0.67 -2.77
N GLN A 12 -8.21 -1.50 -3.72
CA GLN A 12 -7.15 -2.49 -3.58
C GLN A 12 -6.35 -2.57 -4.87
N ALA A 13 -5.04 -2.52 -4.72
CA ALA A 13 -4.08 -2.69 -5.80
C ALA A 13 -3.03 -3.75 -5.43
N THR A 14 -2.50 -4.40 -6.45
CA THR A 14 -1.48 -5.43 -6.31
C THR A 14 -0.38 -5.28 -7.36
N ILE A 15 0.70 -6.01 -7.16
CA ILE A 15 1.71 -6.20 -8.19
C ILE A 15 1.19 -7.27 -9.15
N SER A 16 1.13 -6.93 -10.45
CA SER A 16 0.73 -7.88 -11.49
C SER A 16 1.70 -9.06 -11.59
N THR A 17 1.32 -10.07 -12.35
CA THR A 17 2.13 -11.28 -12.55
C THR A 17 3.53 -10.97 -13.09
N GLY A 18 4.51 -11.85 -12.82
CA GLY A 18 5.85 -11.75 -13.35
C GLY A 18 6.95 -11.48 -12.32
N ASN A 19 6.61 -11.42 -11.05
CA ASN A 19 7.57 -11.29 -9.94
C ASN A 19 8.68 -10.25 -10.23
N PRO A 20 8.36 -8.96 -10.29
CA PRO A 20 9.31 -7.93 -10.67
C PRO A 20 10.45 -7.81 -9.67
N SER A 21 11.61 -7.39 -10.15
CA SER A 21 12.76 -7.10 -9.31
C SER A 21 12.51 -5.90 -8.40
N LYS A 22 13.00 -5.99 -7.19
CA LYS A 22 13.06 -4.92 -6.21
C LYS A 22 14.52 -4.57 -5.91
N SER A 23 14.90 -3.33 -6.12
CA SER A 23 16.22 -2.83 -5.68
C SER A 23 16.30 -2.80 -4.16
N SER A 24 17.52 -2.90 -3.61
CA SER A 24 17.76 -2.66 -2.19
C SER A 24 17.32 -1.24 -1.78
N GLY A 25 16.99 -1.09 -0.52
CA GLY A 25 16.55 0.18 0.06
C GLY A 25 15.05 0.39 0.03
N GLN A 26 14.65 1.63 0.23
CA GLN A 26 13.26 2.06 0.28
C GLN A 26 12.75 2.38 -1.12
N THR A 27 11.63 1.79 -1.51
CA THR A 27 11.00 2.02 -2.82
C THR A 27 9.49 2.16 -2.67
N VAL A 28 8.87 2.93 -3.56
CA VAL A 28 7.42 2.90 -3.73
C VAL A 28 7.05 1.54 -4.34
N LYS A 29 6.08 0.86 -3.74
CA LYS A 29 5.59 -0.43 -4.27
C LYS A 29 4.97 -0.23 -5.65
N PRO A 30 5.42 -0.98 -6.68
CA PRO A 30 4.85 -0.90 -8.01
C PRO A 30 3.53 -1.70 -8.12
N ALA A 31 2.54 -1.32 -7.34
CA ALA A 31 1.21 -1.93 -7.37
C ALA A 31 0.46 -1.47 -8.62
N ASN A 32 0.80 -2.06 -9.74
CA ASN A 32 0.41 -1.65 -11.09
C ASN A 32 -0.88 -2.30 -11.60
N GLN A 33 -1.51 -3.13 -10.79
CA GLN A 33 -2.79 -3.75 -11.09
C GLN A 33 -3.82 -3.35 -10.03
N GLU A 34 -4.80 -2.58 -10.45
CA GLU A 34 -5.97 -2.30 -9.64
C GLU A 34 -6.88 -3.54 -9.62
N MET A 35 -7.25 -3.97 -8.44
CA MET A 35 -8.22 -5.06 -8.24
C MET A 35 -9.64 -4.51 -8.20
N TRP A 36 -9.81 -3.41 -7.50
CA TRP A 36 -11.04 -2.63 -7.45
C TRP A 36 -10.76 -1.24 -6.85
N ASP A 37 -11.53 -0.26 -7.28
CA ASP A 37 -11.48 1.13 -6.80
C ASP A 37 -12.89 1.71 -6.85
N ASN A 38 -13.47 1.95 -5.68
CA ASN A 38 -14.85 2.40 -5.50
C ASN A 38 -14.92 3.82 -4.97
N GLY A 39 -15.88 4.55 -5.45
CA GLY A 39 -16.20 5.91 -5.03
C GLY A 39 -15.45 6.97 -5.82
N TYR A 40 -16.19 8.01 -6.20
CA TYR A 40 -15.66 9.22 -6.85
C TYR A 40 -14.86 9.03 -8.16
N GLY A 41 -14.98 7.87 -8.81
CA GLY A 41 -14.45 7.70 -10.18
C GLY A 41 -12.96 7.42 -10.32
N GLY A 42 -12.38 6.67 -9.42
CA GLY A 42 -10.99 6.25 -9.48
C GLY A 42 -10.08 7.12 -8.61
N ASN A 43 -9.64 6.52 -7.52
CA ASN A 43 -8.84 7.20 -6.52
C ASN A 43 -7.41 6.65 -6.48
N TYR A 44 -7.19 5.48 -7.06
CA TYR A 44 -5.88 4.86 -7.19
C TYR A 44 -5.37 4.97 -8.63
N ASN A 45 -4.12 5.37 -8.78
CA ASN A 45 -3.48 5.54 -10.08
C ASN A 45 -2.34 4.53 -10.23
N THR A 46 -2.51 3.57 -11.13
CA THR A 46 -1.54 2.51 -11.42
C THR A 46 -0.28 2.99 -12.13
N SER A 47 -0.26 4.22 -12.65
CA SER A 47 0.93 4.78 -13.33
C SER A 47 1.93 5.41 -12.35
N ASN A 48 1.45 5.96 -11.24
CA ASN A 48 2.29 6.54 -10.18
C ASN A 48 2.16 5.85 -8.84
N TYR A 49 1.33 4.80 -8.75
CA TYR A 49 1.13 3.96 -7.56
C TYR A 49 0.60 4.71 -6.34
N ARG A 50 -0.28 5.69 -6.57
CA ARG A 50 -0.83 6.56 -5.54
C ARG A 50 -2.32 6.40 -5.39
N PHE A 51 -2.77 6.37 -4.14
CA PHE A 51 -4.14 6.69 -3.80
C PHE A 51 -4.24 8.20 -3.55
N THR A 52 -5.27 8.86 -4.07
CA THR A 52 -5.56 10.27 -3.80
C THR A 52 -6.90 10.39 -3.11
N ALA A 53 -6.96 11.06 -1.97
CA ALA A 53 -8.19 11.22 -1.19
C ALA A 53 -9.20 12.12 -1.94
N PRO A 54 -10.37 11.59 -2.31
CA PRO A 54 -11.40 12.39 -3.01
C PRO A 54 -12.17 13.33 -2.09
N VAL A 55 -12.16 13.06 -0.81
CA VAL A 55 -12.79 13.87 0.24
C VAL A 55 -11.93 13.91 1.49
N ALA A 56 -12.09 14.96 2.30
CA ALA A 56 -11.45 15.01 3.62
C ALA A 56 -12.08 13.99 4.57
N GLY A 57 -11.27 13.35 5.39
CA GLY A 57 -11.78 12.35 6.32
C GLY A 57 -10.71 11.53 7.03
N MET A 58 -11.19 10.57 7.81
CA MET A 58 -10.37 9.54 8.44
C MET A 58 -10.30 8.34 7.52
N TYR A 59 -9.10 7.94 7.17
CA TYR A 59 -8.81 6.80 6.29
C TYR A 59 -7.99 5.73 7.00
N GLN A 60 -8.21 4.50 6.58
CA GLN A 60 -7.40 3.36 6.99
C GLN A 60 -6.70 2.77 5.76
N PHE A 61 -5.42 2.44 5.91
CA PHE A 61 -4.62 1.82 4.87
C PHE A 61 -3.88 0.61 5.38
N SER A 62 -3.61 -0.32 4.46
CA SER A 62 -2.79 -1.50 4.69
C SER A 62 -1.85 -1.70 3.51
N ASN A 63 -0.58 -1.95 3.82
CA ASN A 63 0.44 -2.35 2.86
C ASN A 63 1.05 -3.68 3.29
N THR A 64 0.84 -4.74 2.50
CA THR A 64 1.53 -6.02 2.68
C THR A 64 2.69 -6.09 1.70
N HIS A 65 3.89 -6.08 2.23
CA HIS A 65 5.14 -6.24 1.49
C HIS A 65 5.58 -7.70 1.51
N SER A 66 5.65 -8.33 0.36
CA SER A 66 6.07 -9.70 0.21
C SER A 66 7.17 -9.84 -0.81
N VAL A 67 8.24 -10.52 -0.43
CA VAL A 67 9.35 -10.86 -1.31
C VAL A 67 9.69 -12.34 -1.18
N TYR A 68 10.23 -12.87 -2.27
CA TYR A 68 10.80 -14.22 -2.33
C TYR A 68 12.31 -14.14 -2.17
N SER A 69 12.92 -15.15 -1.57
CA SER A 69 14.36 -15.29 -1.37
C SER A 69 14.82 -14.93 0.05
N SER A 70 15.98 -14.31 0.23
CA SER A 70 16.58 -14.07 1.55
C SER A 70 16.80 -12.58 1.79
N PRO A 71 15.78 -11.83 2.21
CA PRO A 71 15.94 -10.41 2.48
C PRO A 71 16.87 -10.17 3.68
N ASN A 72 17.79 -9.23 3.53
CA ASN A 72 18.62 -8.73 4.61
C ASN A 72 17.93 -7.51 5.24
N GLY A 73 17.05 -7.78 6.18
CA GLY A 73 16.14 -6.79 6.71
C GLY A 73 15.01 -6.42 5.74
N MET A 74 13.83 -6.21 6.26
CA MET A 74 12.69 -5.72 5.48
C MET A 74 11.63 -5.07 6.35
N TRP A 75 10.83 -4.21 5.76
CA TRP A 75 9.62 -3.66 6.36
C TRP A 75 8.66 -3.14 5.29
N ALA A 76 7.38 -3.09 5.64
CA ALA A 76 6.36 -2.39 4.90
C ALA A 76 6.09 -1.03 5.54
N GLY A 77 5.79 -0.04 4.74
CA GLY A 77 5.44 1.29 5.20
C GLY A 77 4.33 1.92 4.36
N ILE A 78 3.82 3.02 4.87
CA ILE A 78 2.83 3.86 4.19
C ILE A 78 3.31 5.30 4.31
N LYS A 79 3.33 6.04 3.20
CA LYS A 79 3.79 7.43 3.17
C LYS A 79 2.68 8.35 2.68
N VAL A 80 2.47 9.43 3.41
CA VAL A 80 1.50 10.47 3.08
C VAL A 80 2.23 11.69 2.52
N ASN A 81 1.79 12.18 1.38
CA ASN A 81 2.29 13.39 0.70
C ASN A 81 3.82 13.40 0.52
N GLY A 82 4.42 12.23 0.32
CA GLY A 82 5.86 12.09 0.14
C GLY A 82 6.73 12.42 1.37
N SER A 83 6.13 12.75 2.51
CA SER A 83 6.85 13.22 3.71
C SER A 83 6.62 12.35 4.94
N THR A 84 5.38 12.18 5.37
CA THR A 84 5.08 11.44 6.61
C THR A 84 5.10 9.94 6.35
N LEU A 85 6.08 9.25 6.94
CA LEU A 85 6.27 7.80 6.80
C LEU A 85 5.84 7.07 8.07
N TYR A 86 4.91 6.14 7.91
CA TYR A 86 4.54 5.15 8.91
C TYR A 86 5.21 3.82 8.56
N VAL A 87 5.83 3.18 9.53
CA VAL A 87 6.53 1.90 9.34
C VAL A 87 5.88 0.83 10.19
N GLY A 88 5.56 -0.29 9.56
CA GLY A 88 5.05 -1.48 10.24
C GLY A 88 6.15 -2.30 10.90
N THR A 89 5.90 -3.58 11.05
CA THR A 89 6.88 -4.50 11.63
C THR A 89 8.16 -4.52 10.82
N LYS A 90 9.29 -4.54 11.50
CA LYS A 90 10.62 -4.63 10.89
C LYS A 90 11.28 -5.96 11.20
N ILE A 91 11.96 -6.51 10.21
CA ILE A 91 12.98 -7.55 10.38
C ILE A 91 14.32 -6.90 10.04
N ASN A 92 15.26 -6.90 10.97
CA ASN A 92 16.56 -6.25 10.78
C ASN A 92 17.65 -7.21 10.27
N ASP A 93 17.48 -8.50 10.52
CA ASP A 93 18.47 -9.52 10.18
C ASP A 93 18.08 -10.30 8.93
N ASN A 94 19.05 -11.02 8.38
CA ASN A 94 18.82 -11.95 7.29
C ASN A 94 17.92 -13.10 7.76
N VAL A 95 16.79 -13.28 7.10
CA VAL A 95 15.76 -14.27 7.52
C VAL A 95 15.80 -15.58 6.73
N GLY A 96 16.83 -15.81 5.94
CA GLY A 96 16.94 -17.03 5.14
C GLY A 96 16.12 -16.98 3.86
N SER A 97 16.08 -18.10 3.12
CA SER A 97 15.34 -18.20 1.85
C SER A 97 13.90 -18.61 2.07
N GLY A 98 12.99 -18.10 1.23
CA GLY A 98 11.56 -18.39 1.24
C GLY A 98 10.72 -17.17 0.93
N ASP A 99 9.42 -17.29 1.11
CA ASP A 99 8.49 -16.16 1.05
C ASP A 99 8.43 -15.46 2.40
N HIS A 100 8.61 -14.14 2.38
CA HIS A 100 8.59 -13.31 3.57
C HIS A 100 7.60 -12.17 3.41
N ASN A 101 6.78 -11.98 4.43
CA ASN A 101 5.72 -10.97 4.45
C ASN A 101 5.88 -10.02 5.63
N MET A 102 5.77 -8.73 5.35
CA MET A 102 5.65 -7.67 6.36
C MET A 102 4.43 -6.82 6.06
N THR A 103 3.79 -6.29 7.08
CA THR A 103 2.58 -5.48 6.92
C THR A 103 2.68 -4.20 7.73
N CYS A 104 2.18 -3.12 7.14
CA CYS A 104 1.96 -1.84 7.80
C CYS A 104 0.47 -1.51 7.75
N TYR A 105 -0.09 -1.19 8.90
CA TYR A 105 -1.43 -0.63 9.03
C TYR A 105 -1.34 0.79 9.55
N VAL A 106 -2.17 1.69 9.02
CA VAL A 106 -2.27 3.05 9.52
C VAL A 106 -3.70 3.56 9.41
N THR A 107 -4.14 4.29 10.42
CA THR A 107 -5.32 5.14 10.36
C THR A 107 -4.84 6.58 10.43
N THR A 108 -5.22 7.41 9.47
CA THR A 108 -4.75 8.78 9.37
C THR A 108 -5.83 9.71 8.82
N GLN A 109 -5.72 10.98 9.18
CA GLN A 109 -6.52 12.04 8.59
C GLN A 109 -5.93 12.47 7.26
N LEU A 110 -6.80 12.67 6.27
CA LEU A 110 -6.42 13.22 4.97
C LEU A 110 -7.37 14.36 4.61
N GLU A 111 -6.79 15.37 3.98
CA GLU A 111 -7.55 16.39 3.26
C GLU A 111 -7.83 15.92 1.84
N LYS A 112 -8.83 16.52 1.21
CA LYS A 112 -9.08 16.26 -0.22
C LYS A 112 -7.86 16.61 -1.05
N GLY A 113 -7.40 15.66 -1.84
CA GLY A 113 -6.22 15.80 -2.71
C GLY A 113 -4.91 15.29 -2.09
N ASP A 114 -4.90 14.97 -0.80
CA ASP A 114 -3.76 14.27 -0.19
C ASP A 114 -3.56 12.92 -0.85
N TYR A 115 -2.28 12.53 -1.03
CA TYR A 115 -1.97 11.23 -1.62
C TYR A 115 -1.21 10.32 -0.67
N VAL A 116 -1.39 9.01 -0.90
CA VAL A 116 -0.78 7.96 -0.09
C VAL A 116 -0.10 6.94 -0.99
N GLU A 117 1.09 6.53 -0.59
CA GLU A 117 1.92 5.54 -1.28
C GLU A 117 2.27 4.38 -0.35
N ALA A 118 2.24 3.17 -0.89
CA ALA A 118 2.85 2.01 -0.23
C ALA A 118 4.37 2.06 -0.40
N ILE A 119 5.10 1.91 0.69
CA ILE A 119 6.57 1.94 0.71
C ILE A 119 7.09 0.60 1.20
N ASP A 120 8.02 0.04 0.45
CA ASP A 120 8.64 -1.24 0.77
C ASP A 120 10.16 -1.10 0.92
N TYR A 121 10.72 -1.77 1.91
CA TYR A 121 12.15 -1.80 2.17
C TYR A 121 12.69 -3.22 2.23
N THR A 122 13.86 -3.41 1.64
CA THR A 122 14.74 -4.55 1.87
C THR A 122 16.20 -4.09 1.87
N GLY A 123 17.03 -4.72 2.69
CA GLY A 123 18.45 -4.36 2.79
C GLY A 123 19.30 -4.80 1.58
N ASN A 124 18.79 -5.71 0.76
CA ASN A 124 19.41 -6.20 -0.47
C ASN A 124 18.40 -6.29 -1.60
N SER A 125 18.85 -6.46 -2.84
CA SER A 125 17.95 -6.67 -3.98
C SER A 125 17.15 -7.96 -3.83
N GLN A 126 15.88 -7.90 -4.15
CA GLN A 126 14.92 -8.99 -4.00
C GLN A 126 14.01 -9.12 -5.22
N THR A 127 13.15 -10.11 -5.17
CA THR A 127 12.04 -10.28 -6.11
C THR A 127 10.73 -10.18 -5.35
N TYR A 128 9.82 -9.35 -5.83
CA TYR A 128 8.46 -9.32 -5.29
C TYR A 128 7.73 -10.62 -5.59
N SER A 129 7.02 -11.13 -4.61
CA SER A 129 5.99 -12.14 -4.87
C SER A 129 4.76 -11.45 -5.45
N SER A 130 4.36 -11.78 -6.66
CA SER A 130 3.25 -11.09 -7.34
C SER A 130 1.88 -11.65 -7.00
N GLY A 131 0.85 -10.84 -7.25
CA GLY A 131 -0.55 -11.17 -7.01
C GLY A 131 -1.09 -10.75 -5.64
N ALA A 132 -2.40 -10.59 -5.58
CA ALA A 132 -3.08 -10.05 -4.40
C ALA A 132 -2.98 -10.92 -3.13
N SER A 133 -2.66 -12.21 -3.28
CA SER A 133 -2.42 -13.09 -2.13
C SER A 133 -1.13 -12.73 -1.38
N TRP A 134 -0.17 -12.12 -2.06
CA TRP A 134 1.16 -11.83 -1.52
C TRP A 134 1.43 -10.35 -1.32
N ASN A 135 1.09 -9.52 -2.29
CA ASN A 135 1.33 -8.07 -2.24
C ASN A 135 0.05 -7.31 -2.45
N ARG A 136 -0.36 -6.53 -1.46
CA ARG A 136 -1.54 -5.67 -1.51
C ARG A 136 -1.20 -4.28 -0.99
N PHE A 137 -1.76 -3.29 -1.64
CA PHE A 137 -1.96 -1.96 -1.10
C PHE A 137 -3.44 -1.64 -1.16
N GLU A 138 -4.03 -1.40 -0.03
CA GLU A 138 -5.47 -1.20 0.09
C GLU A 138 -5.81 -0.13 1.11
N GLY A 139 -6.96 0.47 0.96
CA GLY A 139 -7.44 1.47 1.91
C GLY A 139 -8.90 1.79 1.75
N SER A 140 -9.44 2.42 2.76
CA SER A 140 -10.84 2.84 2.80
C SER A 140 -11.07 4.08 3.65
N LEU A 141 -12.10 4.83 3.30
CA LEU A 141 -12.64 5.91 4.11
C LEU A 141 -13.43 5.31 5.28
N ILE A 142 -13.06 5.68 6.51
CA ILE A 142 -13.78 5.29 7.73
C ILE A 142 -14.89 6.28 8.02
N ALA A 143 -14.57 7.58 7.95
CA ALA A 143 -15.52 8.67 8.19
C ALA A 143 -15.12 9.91 7.41
N ALA A 144 -16.05 10.47 6.65
CA ALA A 144 -15.86 11.76 6.01
C ALA A 144 -16.06 12.90 7.02
N TYR A 145 -15.27 13.96 6.88
CA TYR A 145 -15.52 15.19 7.62
C TYR A 145 -16.62 16.00 6.92
N LYS A 146 -17.39 16.71 7.75
CA LYS A 146 -18.42 17.62 7.27
C LYS A 146 -17.83 18.98 6.92
#